data_b76af044081a7e3706da2e874bc4433b
#
_entry.id   b76af044081a7e3706da2e874bc4433b
#
_cell.length_a   1.000
_cell.length_b   1.000
_cell.length_c   1.000
_cell.angle_alpha   90.00
_cell.angle_beta   90.00
_cell.angle_gamma   90.00
#
_symmetry.space_group_name_H-M   'P 1'
#
loop_
_entity.id
_entity.type
_entity.pdbx_description
1 polymer ?
#
loop_
_entity_poly.entity_id
_entity_poly.type
_entity_poly.pdbx_seq_one_letter_code
_entity_poly.pdbx_strand_id
1 'polypeptide(L)'
;KATFVNQIFIVLYKMNIKETDKMKVLVFGGTGAMGTHLVEMLSKSGISTVVTTRKNRPPRNNIKYLQGDAHEISFLHTVLEEHWDAIIDFMVYRTEEFKERIELLLGATSQYIFLSSARVYADSESPITEESPRLLDVSKDQEFLSTDEYSLTKARQENMLRDSEYKNWT
;
A
#
# COMPACT_ATOMS: atom_id res chain seq x y z
N LYS A 1 4.25 15.98 0.41
CA LYS A 1 2.93 15.36 0.07
C LYS A 1 2.71 15.29 -1.46
N ALA A 2 3.00 16.36 -2.21
CA ALA A 2 2.85 16.36 -3.67
C ALA A 2 3.79 15.35 -4.35
N THR A 3 5.01 15.18 -3.86
CA THR A 3 6.03 14.30 -4.45
C THR A 3 5.62 12.84 -4.43
N PHE A 4 5.10 12.33 -3.31
CA PHE A 4 4.67 10.93 -3.16
C PHE A 4 3.47 10.60 -4.07
N VAL A 5 2.46 11.46 -4.10
CA VAL A 5 1.29 11.25 -4.94
C VAL A 5 1.68 11.27 -6.43
N ASN A 6 2.60 12.16 -6.82
CA ASN A 6 3.14 12.18 -8.19
C ASN A 6 3.88 10.88 -8.54
N GLN A 7 4.60 10.26 -7.60
CA GLN A 7 5.24 8.96 -7.83
C GLN A 7 4.22 7.86 -8.09
N ILE A 8 3.13 7.80 -7.33
CA ILE A 8 2.03 6.86 -7.60
C ILE A 8 1.48 7.07 -9.02
N PHE A 9 1.23 8.32 -9.42
CA PHE A 9 0.77 8.62 -10.77
C PHE A 9 1.77 8.19 -11.85
N ILE A 10 3.08 8.34 -11.61
CA ILE A 10 4.12 7.87 -12.54
C ILE A 10 4.06 6.34 -12.67
N VAL A 11 3.88 5.60 -11.57
CA VAL A 11 3.72 4.14 -11.61
C VAL A 11 2.47 3.77 -12.41
N LEU A 12 1.32 4.36 -12.10
CA LEU A 12 0.08 4.12 -12.82
C LEU A 12 0.20 4.47 -14.30
N TYR A 13 0.87 5.57 -14.65
CA TYR A 13 1.11 5.97 -16.04
C TYR A 13 2.02 5.01 -16.79
N LYS A 14 3.07 4.48 -16.14
CA LYS A 14 3.98 3.47 -16.72
C LYS A 14 3.31 2.14 -17.03
N MET A 15 2.17 1.83 -16.43
CA MET A 15 1.35 0.64 -16.74
C MET A 15 0.73 0.69 -18.15
N ASN A 16 1.16 1.66 -18.98
CA ASN A 16 0.79 1.82 -20.41
C ASN A 16 -0.73 1.95 -20.64
N ILE A 17 -1.37 2.70 -19.77
CA ILE A 17 -2.82 2.88 -19.80
C ILE A 17 -3.17 3.88 -20.90
N LYS A 18 -3.38 3.36 -22.11
CA LYS A 18 -3.96 4.14 -23.22
C LYS A 18 -5.44 4.47 -23.01
N GLU A 19 -6.08 3.84 -22.02
CA GLU A 19 -7.49 4.00 -21.70
C GLU A 19 -7.67 4.17 -20.18
N THR A 20 -7.39 5.35 -19.65
CA THR A 20 -7.61 5.70 -18.23
C THR A 20 -9.04 5.45 -17.77
N ASP A 21 -10.00 5.56 -18.66
CA ASP A 21 -11.43 5.38 -18.37
C ASP A 21 -11.82 3.94 -18.00
N LYS A 22 -10.93 2.97 -18.23
CA LYS A 22 -11.15 1.55 -17.88
C LYS A 22 -10.37 1.09 -16.67
N MET A 23 -9.41 1.89 -16.17
CA MET A 23 -8.60 1.52 -15.02
C MET A 23 -9.42 1.45 -13.74
N LYS A 24 -9.27 0.35 -13.00
CA LYS A 24 -9.93 0.09 -11.73
C LYS A 24 -8.92 0.00 -10.61
N VAL A 25 -8.93 0.97 -9.72
CA VAL A 25 -7.98 1.09 -8.60
C VAL A 25 -8.67 0.84 -7.27
N LEU A 26 -8.11 -0.05 -6.47
CA LEU A 26 -8.51 -0.27 -5.08
C LEU A 26 -7.59 0.51 -4.14
N VAL A 27 -8.16 1.21 -3.17
CA VAL A 27 -7.39 1.96 -2.17
C VAL A 27 -7.78 1.52 -0.76
N PHE A 28 -6.88 0.85 -0.07
CA PHE A 28 -6.97 0.59 1.36
C PHE A 28 -6.52 1.82 2.15
N GLY A 29 -7.26 2.18 3.21
CA GLY A 29 -6.93 3.38 4.00
C GLY A 29 -7.15 4.71 3.28
N GLY A 30 -7.88 4.72 2.15
CA GLY A 30 -8.12 5.90 1.31
C GLY A 30 -8.90 7.04 1.99
N THR A 31 -9.45 6.83 3.20
CA THR A 31 -10.11 7.87 3.99
C THR A 31 -9.18 8.54 5.02
N GLY A 32 -7.93 8.09 5.11
CA GLY A 32 -6.90 8.70 5.96
C GLY A 32 -6.30 9.98 5.36
N ALA A 33 -5.37 10.60 6.09
CA ALA A 33 -4.78 11.91 5.73
C ALA A 33 -4.08 11.92 4.35
N MET A 34 -3.36 10.85 4.00
CA MET A 34 -2.71 10.72 2.69
C MET A 34 -3.67 10.19 1.64
N GLY A 35 -4.47 9.17 2.00
CA GLY A 35 -5.39 8.51 1.10
C GLY A 35 -6.45 9.44 0.54
N THR A 36 -7.02 10.34 1.36
CA THR A 36 -8.03 11.31 0.91
C THR A 36 -7.52 12.18 -0.23
N HIS A 37 -6.27 12.63 -0.14
CA HIS A 37 -5.67 13.46 -1.21
C HIS A 37 -5.46 12.66 -2.49
N LEU A 38 -4.95 11.43 -2.39
CA LEU A 38 -4.78 10.54 -3.54
C LEU A 38 -6.12 10.23 -4.21
N VAL A 39 -7.14 9.83 -3.44
CA VAL A 39 -8.47 9.48 -3.95
C VAL A 39 -9.10 10.66 -4.71
N GLU A 40 -8.92 11.89 -4.21
CA GLU A 40 -9.37 13.10 -4.91
C GLU A 40 -8.66 13.30 -6.25
N MET A 41 -7.34 13.04 -6.30
CA MET A 41 -6.57 13.14 -7.55
C MET A 41 -6.95 12.06 -8.56
N LEU A 42 -7.11 10.80 -8.12
CA LEU A 42 -7.58 9.70 -8.98
C LEU A 42 -8.95 10.03 -9.58
N SER A 43 -9.84 10.58 -8.75
CA SER A 43 -11.18 11.01 -9.21
C SER A 43 -11.10 12.10 -10.26
N LYS A 44 -10.28 13.12 -10.07
CA LYS A 44 -10.07 14.20 -11.07
C LYS A 44 -9.48 13.71 -12.38
N SER A 45 -8.71 12.63 -12.33
CA SER A 45 -8.12 11.99 -13.51
C SER A 45 -9.06 10.99 -14.21
N GLY A 46 -10.31 10.87 -13.77
CA GLY A 46 -11.30 9.98 -14.36
C GLY A 46 -11.13 8.49 -14.00
N ILE A 47 -10.16 8.14 -13.13
CA ILE A 47 -9.86 6.75 -12.77
C ILE A 47 -10.94 6.18 -11.86
N SER A 48 -11.51 5.04 -12.24
CA SER A 48 -12.50 4.33 -11.42
C SER A 48 -11.84 3.84 -10.13
N THR A 49 -12.28 4.37 -8.99
CA THR A 49 -11.63 4.16 -7.70
C THR A 49 -12.59 3.53 -6.70
N VAL A 50 -12.16 2.43 -6.09
CA VAL A 50 -12.86 1.79 -4.98
C VAL A 50 -12.06 2.01 -3.71
N VAL A 51 -12.71 2.48 -2.65
CA VAL A 51 -12.08 2.81 -1.37
C VAL A 51 -12.72 1.97 -0.28
N THR A 52 -11.92 1.22 0.47
CA THR A 52 -12.41 0.51 1.66
C THR A 52 -12.57 1.47 2.84
N THR A 53 -13.62 1.30 3.62
CA THR A 53 -13.93 2.17 4.76
C THR A 53 -14.79 1.45 5.79
N ARG A 54 -14.55 1.69 7.08
CA ARG A 54 -15.40 1.18 8.18
C ARG A 54 -16.74 1.90 8.30
N LYS A 55 -16.87 3.09 7.70
CA LYS A 55 -18.08 3.91 7.77
C LYS A 55 -18.84 3.83 6.45
N ASN A 56 -20.18 3.80 6.52
CA ASN A 56 -20.99 3.97 5.34
C ASN A 56 -20.75 5.35 4.71
N ARG A 57 -20.45 5.36 3.40
CA ARG A 57 -20.26 6.57 2.60
C ARG A 57 -20.98 6.43 1.25
N PRO A 58 -21.72 7.45 0.83
CA PRO A 58 -22.32 7.43 -0.50
C PRO A 58 -21.23 7.50 -1.58
N PRO A 59 -21.45 6.86 -2.75
CA PRO A 59 -20.55 7.01 -3.88
C PRO A 59 -20.49 8.46 -4.33
N ARG A 60 -19.37 8.87 -4.90
CA ARG A 60 -19.14 10.24 -5.40
C ARG A 60 -18.34 10.20 -6.70
N ASN A 61 -18.90 10.72 -7.79
CA ASN A 61 -18.30 10.67 -9.12
C ASN A 61 -17.90 9.21 -9.48
N ASN A 62 -16.63 8.99 -9.79
CA ASN A 62 -16.01 7.69 -10.09
C ASN A 62 -15.41 7.00 -8.84
N ILE A 63 -15.77 7.44 -7.64
CA ILE A 63 -15.37 6.82 -6.38
C ILE A 63 -16.52 6.01 -5.80
N LYS A 64 -16.28 4.72 -5.56
CA LYS A 64 -17.16 3.81 -4.81
C LYS A 64 -16.56 3.50 -3.46
N TYR A 65 -17.37 3.46 -2.41
CA TYR A 65 -16.95 3.06 -1.09
C TYR A 65 -17.46 1.67 -0.77
N LEU A 66 -16.56 0.78 -0.31
CA LEU A 66 -16.91 -0.53 0.23
C LEU A 66 -16.80 -0.49 1.75
N GLN A 67 -17.93 -0.70 2.41
CA GLN A 67 -17.95 -0.72 3.87
C GLN A 67 -17.48 -2.06 4.40
N GLY A 68 -16.43 -2.03 5.23
CA GLY A 68 -15.85 -3.17 5.92
C GLY A 68 -14.53 -2.80 6.57
N ASP A 69 -14.01 -3.70 7.37
CA ASP A 69 -12.68 -3.53 7.99
C ASP A 69 -11.64 -4.28 7.16
N ALA A 70 -10.69 -3.55 6.58
CA ALA A 70 -9.62 -4.13 5.77
C ALA A 70 -8.61 -4.95 6.58
N HIS A 71 -8.67 -4.91 7.92
CA HIS A 71 -7.92 -5.83 8.79
C HIS A 71 -8.57 -7.23 8.85
N GLU A 72 -9.87 -7.34 8.59
CA GLU A 72 -10.58 -8.61 8.60
C GLU A 72 -10.30 -9.42 7.32
N ILE A 73 -9.70 -10.59 7.46
CA ILE A 73 -9.30 -11.44 6.34
C ILE A 73 -10.51 -11.88 5.47
N SER A 74 -11.66 -12.11 6.08
CA SER A 74 -12.90 -12.45 5.38
C SER A 74 -13.38 -11.33 4.47
N PHE A 75 -13.30 -10.08 4.93
CA PHE A 75 -13.61 -8.91 4.12
C PHE A 75 -12.60 -8.75 2.99
N LEU A 76 -11.31 -8.96 3.27
CA LEU A 76 -10.27 -8.92 2.26
C LEU A 76 -10.54 -9.93 1.13
N HIS A 77 -10.87 -11.18 1.46
CA HIS A 77 -11.24 -12.18 0.46
C HIS A 77 -12.37 -11.70 -0.45
N THR A 78 -13.44 -11.14 0.13
CA THR A 78 -14.57 -10.62 -0.66
C THR A 78 -14.14 -9.50 -1.62
N VAL A 79 -13.29 -8.59 -1.16
CA VAL A 79 -12.80 -7.46 -1.98
C VAL A 79 -11.86 -7.93 -3.10
N LEU A 80 -11.10 -8.99 -2.86
CA LEU A 80 -10.11 -9.54 -3.78
C LEU A 80 -10.66 -10.67 -4.68
N GLU A 81 -11.97 -10.96 -4.66
CA GLU A 81 -12.63 -11.78 -5.69
C GLU A 81 -12.54 -11.14 -7.08
N GLU A 82 -12.45 -9.80 -7.12
CA GLU A 82 -12.21 -9.05 -8.35
C GLU A 82 -10.71 -8.82 -8.57
N HIS A 83 -10.28 -8.80 -9.84
CA HIS A 83 -8.94 -8.37 -10.20
C HIS A 83 -8.86 -6.85 -10.33
N TRP A 84 -7.78 -6.25 -9.82
CA TRP A 84 -7.54 -4.82 -9.81
C TRP A 84 -6.35 -4.45 -10.69
N ASP A 85 -6.46 -3.38 -11.47
CA ASP A 85 -5.30 -2.86 -12.20
C ASP A 85 -4.23 -2.35 -11.23
N ALA A 86 -4.64 -1.70 -10.15
CA ALA A 86 -3.74 -1.35 -9.07
C ALA A 86 -4.42 -1.46 -7.69
N ILE A 87 -3.65 -1.90 -6.70
CA ILE A 87 -4.01 -1.80 -5.28
C ILE A 87 -3.02 -0.85 -4.62
N ILE A 88 -3.54 0.19 -3.95
CA ILE A 88 -2.75 1.16 -3.21
C ILE A 88 -3.06 1.01 -1.72
N ASP A 89 -2.04 0.69 -0.93
CA ASP A 89 -2.23 0.28 0.44
C ASP A 89 -1.59 1.26 1.44
N PHE A 90 -2.45 1.99 2.16
CA PHE A 90 -2.07 2.91 3.24
C PHE A 90 -2.27 2.30 4.63
N MET A 91 -2.59 1.01 4.70
CA MET A 91 -2.81 0.36 5.98
C MET A 91 -1.49 0.13 6.73
N VAL A 92 -1.62 0.01 8.04
CA VAL A 92 -0.51 -0.37 8.92
C VAL A 92 -0.84 -1.74 9.49
N TYR A 93 -0.07 -2.73 9.12
CA TYR A 93 -0.21 -4.12 9.55
C TYR A 93 0.88 -4.50 10.53
N ARG A 94 0.60 -5.46 11.41
CA ARG A 94 1.64 -6.21 12.12
C ARG A 94 2.33 -7.18 11.18
N THR A 95 3.48 -7.71 11.59
CA THR A 95 4.28 -8.61 10.75
C THR A 95 3.48 -9.84 10.29
N GLU A 96 2.88 -10.58 11.22
CA GLU A 96 2.11 -11.79 10.90
C GLU A 96 0.83 -11.47 10.12
N GLU A 97 0.17 -10.36 10.45
CA GLU A 97 -1.00 -9.90 9.73
C GLU A 97 -0.69 -9.63 8.24
N PHE A 98 0.44 -9.00 7.92
CA PHE A 98 0.85 -8.77 6.55
C PHE A 98 1.21 -10.07 5.82
N LYS A 99 1.86 -11.00 6.52
CA LYS A 99 2.23 -12.31 5.99
C LYS A 99 1.01 -13.13 5.53
N GLU A 100 -0.10 -13.07 6.27
CA GLU A 100 -1.33 -13.78 5.91
C GLU A 100 -2.00 -13.26 4.64
N ARG A 101 -1.76 -12.01 4.27
CA ARG A 101 -2.49 -11.31 3.20
C ARG A 101 -1.69 -10.96 1.97
N ILE A 102 -0.35 -10.97 2.05
CA ILE A 102 0.51 -10.50 0.96
C ILE A 102 0.27 -11.24 -0.35
N GLU A 103 0.18 -12.57 -0.32
CA GLU A 103 -0.03 -13.39 -1.52
C GLU A 103 -1.43 -13.14 -2.13
N LEU A 104 -2.44 -12.93 -1.30
CA LEU A 104 -3.80 -12.59 -1.75
C LEU A 104 -3.80 -11.21 -2.45
N LEU A 105 -3.13 -10.23 -1.85
CA LEU A 105 -3.03 -8.87 -2.42
C LEU A 105 -2.29 -8.89 -3.75
N LEU A 106 -1.14 -9.55 -3.82
CA LEU A 106 -0.33 -9.62 -5.04
C LEU A 106 -1.02 -10.41 -6.14
N GLY A 107 -1.71 -11.51 -5.80
CA GLY A 107 -2.45 -12.33 -6.76
C GLY A 107 -3.67 -11.67 -7.37
N ALA A 108 -4.24 -10.66 -6.69
CA ALA A 108 -5.47 -9.99 -7.12
C ALA A 108 -5.24 -8.67 -7.87
N THR A 109 -3.99 -8.32 -8.19
CA THR A 109 -3.70 -7.05 -8.86
C THR A 109 -2.61 -7.14 -9.90
N SER A 110 -2.66 -6.25 -10.88
CA SER A 110 -1.55 -6.05 -11.82
C SER A 110 -0.40 -5.23 -11.23
N GLN A 111 -0.70 -4.35 -10.26
CA GLN A 111 0.31 -3.55 -9.54
C GLN A 111 -0.10 -3.32 -8.10
N TYR A 112 0.73 -3.76 -7.16
CA TYR A 112 0.58 -3.46 -5.73
C TYR A 112 1.51 -2.33 -5.34
N ILE A 113 0.96 -1.26 -4.76
CA ILE A 113 1.71 -0.09 -4.29
C ILE A 113 1.73 -0.10 -2.78
N PHE A 114 2.90 -0.44 -2.22
CA PHE A 114 3.13 -0.53 -0.79
C PHE A 114 3.73 0.77 -0.25
N LEU A 115 3.20 1.25 0.87
CA LEU A 115 3.78 2.41 1.54
C LEU A 115 4.71 1.96 2.67
N SER A 116 6.01 2.08 2.45
CA SER A 116 7.02 1.93 3.48
C SER A 116 7.21 3.23 4.29
N SER A 117 8.29 3.33 5.02
CA SER A 117 8.58 4.49 5.88
C SER A 117 10.08 4.75 5.95
N ALA A 118 10.47 6.03 5.93
CA ALA A 118 11.86 6.43 6.20
C ALA A 118 12.34 5.99 7.61
N ARG A 119 11.44 5.67 8.52
CA ARG A 119 11.78 5.13 9.85
C ARG A 119 12.40 3.74 9.82
N VAL A 120 12.39 3.04 8.68
CA VAL A 120 13.08 1.75 8.55
C VAL A 120 14.60 1.88 8.63
N TYR A 121 15.13 3.04 8.27
CA TYR A 121 16.57 3.29 8.25
C TYR A 121 17.14 3.59 9.63
N ALA A 122 18.38 3.18 9.85
CA ALA A 122 19.15 3.54 11.02
C ALA A 122 19.54 5.02 10.99
N ASP A 123 19.82 5.58 12.16
CA ASP A 123 20.35 6.94 12.27
C ASP A 123 21.68 7.06 11.54
N SER A 124 21.88 8.19 10.87
CA SER A 124 23.07 8.46 10.08
C SER A 124 23.45 9.95 10.18
N GLU A 125 24.76 10.23 10.22
CA GLU A 125 25.29 11.60 10.09
C GLU A 125 25.17 12.13 8.64
N SER A 126 25.04 11.22 7.67
CA SER A 126 24.84 11.55 6.27
C SER A 126 23.35 11.52 5.89
N PRO A 127 22.91 12.22 4.84
CA PRO A 127 21.53 12.13 4.36
C PRO A 127 21.14 10.68 4.07
N ILE A 128 19.99 10.28 4.59
CA ILE A 128 19.42 8.95 4.39
C ILE A 128 18.94 8.81 2.94
N THR A 129 19.33 7.71 2.30
CA THR A 129 18.91 7.29 0.95
C THR A 129 18.23 5.92 1.00
N GLU A 130 17.71 5.43 -0.12
CA GLU A 130 17.10 4.11 -0.22
C GLU A 130 18.11 2.95 -0.02
N GLU A 131 19.41 3.24 -0.11
CA GLU A 131 20.52 2.29 0.10
C GLU A 131 21.07 2.35 1.54
N SER A 132 20.56 3.27 2.37
CA SER A 132 21.02 3.39 3.75
C SER A 132 20.69 2.14 4.55
N PRO A 133 21.55 1.77 5.56
CA PRO A 133 21.30 0.61 6.41
C PRO A 133 19.97 0.73 7.15
N ARG A 134 19.20 -0.35 7.21
CA ARG A 134 17.94 -0.40 7.95
C ARG A 134 18.16 -0.85 9.38
N LEU A 135 17.35 -0.37 10.32
CA LEU A 135 17.40 -0.78 11.74
C LEU A 135 17.30 -2.31 11.90
N LEU A 136 16.46 -2.97 11.09
CA LEU A 136 16.32 -4.42 11.10
C LEU A 136 17.63 -5.16 10.80
N ASP A 137 18.48 -4.59 9.95
CA ASP A 137 19.68 -5.25 9.43
C ASP A 137 20.93 -4.95 10.30
N VAL A 138 20.96 -3.82 11.01
CA VAL A 138 22.16 -3.39 11.73
C VAL A 138 22.03 -3.34 13.25
N SER A 139 20.82 -3.37 13.81
CA SER A 139 20.61 -3.35 15.25
C SER A 139 21.20 -4.61 15.90
N LYS A 140 21.82 -4.42 17.05
CA LYS A 140 22.32 -5.51 17.92
C LYS A 140 21.40 -5.75 19.13
N ASP A 141 20.39 -4.92 19.31
CA ASP A 141 19.42 -5.01 20.39
C ASP A 141 18.41 -6.11 20.11
N GLN A 142 18.58 -7.27 20.73
CA GLN A 142 17.73 -8.45 20.53
C GLN A 142 16.31 -8.24 21.10
N GLU A 143 16.17 -7.47 22.17
CA GLU A 143 14.87 -7.13 22.74
C GLU A 143 14.08 -6.28 21.76
N PHE A 144 14.67 -5.21 21.22
CA PHE A 144 14.08 -4.39 20.17
C PHE A 144 13.72 -5.22 18.94
N LEU A 145 14.66 -6.04 18.43
CA LEU A 145 14.46 -6.88 17.26
C LEU A 145 13.34 -7.93 17.43
N SER A 146 13.01 -8.30 18.67
CA SER A 146 11.91 -9.24 18.94
C SER A 146 10.53 -8.60 18.90
N THR A 147 10.44 -7.27 18.84
CA THR A 147 9.17 -6.53 18.86
C THR A 147 8.55 -6.39 17.47
N ASP A 148 7.27 -6.00 17.46
CA ASP A 148 6.55 -5.50 16.28
C ASP A 148 6.55 -3.96 16.25
N GLU A 149 7.71 -3.34 16.62
CA GLU A 149 7.86 -1.89 16.45
C GLU A 149 7.67 -1.50 14.99
N TYR A 150 7.10 -0.33 14.75
CA TYR A 150 6.64 0.10 13.43
C TYR A 150 7.72 0.06 12.34
N SER A 151 8.95 0.48 12.66
CA SER A 151 10.08 0.47 11.72
C SER A 151 10.49 -0.95 11.33
N LEU A 152 10.56 -1.86 12.33
CA LEU A 152 10.89 -3.27 12.11
C LEU A 152 9.80 -3.98 11.31
N THR A 153 8.54 -3.69 11.64
CA THR A 153 7.38 -4.24 10.93
C THR A 153 7.42 -3.85 9.45
N LYS A 154 7.66 -2.57 9.15
CA LYS A 154 7.77 -2.11 7.77
C LYS A 154 8.96 -2.74 7.03
N ALA A 155 10.12 -2.85 7.66
CA ALA A 155 11.29 -3.49 7.06
C ALA A 155 11.07 -5.01 6.80
N ARG A 156 10.37 -5.71 7.70
CA ARG A 156 9.98 -7.11 7.48
C ARG A 156 8.99 -7.27 6.34
N GLN A 157 8.02 -6.37 6.21
CA GLN A 157 7.07 -6.34 5.11
C GLN A 157 7.77 -6.09 3.76
N GLU A 158 8.77 -5.20 3.72
CA GLU A 158 9.63 -5.04 2.54
C GLU A 158 10.36 -6.33 2.15
N ASN A 159 10.88 -7.08 3.14
CA ASN A 159 11.53 -8.37 2.88
C ASN A 159 10.52 -9.37 2.31
N MET A 160 9.33 -9.48 2.88
CA MET A 160 8.27 -10.37 2.36
C MET A 160 7.91 -10.06 0.91
N LEU A 161 7.84 -8.77 0.54
CA LEU A 161 7.62 -8.34 -0.84
C LEU A 161 8.77 -8.76 -1.77
N ARG A 162 10.02 -8.56 -1.34
CA ARG A 162 11.21 -8.95 -2.11
C ARG A 162 11.31 -10.46 -2.31
N ASP A 163 10.94 -11.22 -1.29
CA ASP A 163 11.04 -12.70 -1.26
C ASP A 163 9.85 -13.36 -1.98
N SER A 164 8.75 -12.64 -2.20
CA SER A 164 7.59 -13.13 -2.94
C SER A 164 7.95 -13.51 -4.38
N GLU A 165 7.29 -14.54 -4.92
CA GLU A 165 7.39 -14.90 -6.34
C GLU A 165 6.78 -13.84 -7.26
N TYR A 166 5.84 -13.07 -6.77
CA TYR A 166 5.24 -11.94 -7.50
C TYR A 166 6.23 -10.77 -7.62
N LYS A 167 6.27 -10.15 -8.79
CA LYS A 167 7.12 -8.97 -9.07
C LYS A 167 6.30 -7.74 -9.49
N ASN A 168 5.03 -7.75 -9.19
CA ASN A 168 4.05 -6.71 -9.50
C ASN A 168 3.84 -5.70 -8.35
N TRP A 169 4.88 -5.40 -7.60
CA TRP A 169 4.81 -4.45 -6.48
C TRP A 169 5.85 -3.31 -6.60
N THR A 170 5.58 -2.21 -5.92
CA THR A 170 6.47 -1.04 -5.78
C THR A 170 6.35 -0.46 -4.39
#